data_e203d7cd1a85d278eedeaf9fb43d6610
#
_entry.id   e203d7cd1a85d278eedeaf9fb43d6610
#
_cell.length_a   1.000
_cell.length_b   1.000
_cell.length_c   1.000
_cell.angle_alpha   90.00
_cell.angle_beta   90.00
_cell.angle_gamma   90.00
#
_symmetry.space_group_name_H-M   'P 1'
#
loop_
_entity.id
_entity.type
_entity.pdbx_description
1 polymer ?
#
loop_
_entity_poly.entity_id
_entity_poly.type
_entity_poly.pdbx_seq_one_letter_code
_entity_poly.pdbx_strand_id
1 'polypeptide(L)'
;GGYPILWHIMKIDSHYGFNDFVVLTGYKQEVIKDYFVNYYMANSDVTVDLSTNEVVVHRNHCEPWKVTLFYTGRNCLTAGRIKKAQSIIGNEPFMLTYGDGVGDIDINALIKNHKNSGKICTLTAYQPEGRWGALGIEEDGTVTNFSEKPKESNLWINAGYFVCEPEIFDYIPDDSENIMWEHEPLKNIARDGKLNSYKHSGFWHAMDMLKDKQDLNKMWQENKAPWKIW
;
A
#
# COMPACT_ATOMS: atom_id res chain seq x y z
N GLY A 1 -14.80 3.81 6.07
CA GLY A 1 -15.64 4.97 5.79
C GLY A 1 -16.50 4.84 4.53
N GLY A 2 -16.89 3.63 4.12
CA GLY A 2 -17.73 3.45 2.94
C GLY A 2 -16.96 3.23 1.63
N TYR A 3 -15.67 3.57 1.61
CA TYR A 3 -14.79 3.33 0.47
C TYR A 3 -13.88 2.09 0.70
N PRO A 4 -13.46 1.38 -0.36
CA PRO A 4 -12.45 0.33 -0.25
C PRO A 4 -11.13 0.89 0.31
N ILE A 5 -10.35 0.06 1.02
CA ILE A 5 -9.02 0.49 1.50
C ILE A 5 -8.10 0.94 0.37
N LEU A 6 -8.19 0.29 -0.79
CA LEU A 6 -7.45 0.66 -2.00
C LEU A 6 -7.72 2.12 -2.41
N TRP A 7 -8.98 2.60 -2.29
CA TRP A 7 -9.32 4.01 -2.55
C TRP A 7 -8.57 4.95 -1.60
N HIS A 8 -8.46 4.60 -0.31
CA HIS A 8 -7.72 5.41 0.66
C HIS A 8 -6.23 5.48 0.34
N ILE A 9 -5.63 4.35 -0.05
CA ILE A 9 -4.22 4.28 -0.48
C ILE A 9 -4.00 5.19 -1.70
N MET A 10 -4.84 5.07 -2.71
CA MET A 10 -4.76 5.92 -3.92
C MET A 10 -4.96 7.41 -3.61
N LYS A 11 -5.80 7.75 -2.61
CA LYS A 11 -5.96 9.14 -2.14
C LYS A 11 -4.69 9.68 -1.49
N ILE A 12 -3.96 8.85 -0.74
CA ILE A 12 -2.68 9.25 -0.15
C ILE A 12 -1.71 9.63 -1.27
N ASP A 13 -1.49 8.76 -2.24
CA ASP A 13 -0.57 9.03 -3.36
C ASP A 13 -1.04 10.21 -4.22
N SER A 14 -2.35 10.30 -4.47
CA SER A 14 -2.97 11.40 -5.23
C SER A 14 -2.77 12.76 -4.57
N HIS A 15 -2.76 12.83 -3.23
CA HIS A 15 -2.46 14.05 -2.48
C HIS A 15 -1.07 14.61 -2.81
N TYR A 16 -0.11 13.73 -3.14
CA TYR A 16 1.24 14.10 -3.56
C TYR A 16 1.38 14.25 -5.08
N GLY A 17 0.28 14.17 -5.83
CA GLY A 17 0.23 14.38 -7.28
C GLY A 17 0.38 13.13 -8.13
N PHE A 18 0.43 11.94 -7.54
CA PHE A 18 0.52 10.67 -8.26
C PHE A 18 -0.88 10.13 -8.56
N ASN A 19 -1.26 10.13 -9.85
CA ASN A 19 -2.62 9.82 -10.31
C ASN A 19 -2.66 8.71 -11.38
N ASP A 20 -1.53 8.11 -11.75
CA ASP A 20 -1.45 6.98 -12.68
C ASP A 20 -1.17 5.69 -11.89
N PHE A 21 -2.15 4.81 -11.82
CA PHE A 21 -2.12 3.63 -10.98
C PHE A 21 -2.21 2.36 -11.81
N VAL A 22 -1.36 1.39 -11.49
CA VAL A 22 -1.42 0.03 -12.01
C VAL A 22 -1.80 -0.92 -10.87
N VAL A 23 -3.02 -1.43 -10.89
CA VAL A 23 -3.52 -2.36 -9.89
C VAL A 23 -3.33 -3.79 -10.39
N LEU A 24 -2.43 -4.53 -9.75
CA LEU A 24 -2.10 -5.91 -10.10
C LEU A 24 -3.14 -6.85 -9.53
N THR A 25 -4.09 -7.27 -10.37
CA THR A 25 -5.26 -8.05 -9.96
C THR A 25 -5.04 -9.56 -10.10
N GLY A 26 -5.80 -10.33 -9.31
CA GLY A 26 -5.75 -11.80 -9.31
C GLY A 26 -7.08 -12.40 -8.88
N TYR A 27 -7.10 -13.12 -7.76
CA TYR A 27 -8.34 -13.66 -7.18
C TYR A 27 -9.34 -12.55 -6.91
N LYS A 28 -10.60 -12.76 -7.27
CA LYS A 28 -11.70 -11.78 -7.18
C LYS A 28 -11.44 -10.45 -7.89
N GLN A 29 -10.67 -10.49 -8.99
CA GLN A 29 -10.42 -9.29 -9.80
C GLN A 29 -11.70 -8.61 -10.28
N GLU A 30 -12.77 -9.37 -10.49
CA GLU A 30 -14.06 -8.88 -10.93
C GLU A 30 -14.64 -7.82 -9.98
N VAL A 31 -14.45 -7.98 -8.66
CA VAL A 31 -14.92 -7.01 -7.67
C VAL A 31 -14.19 -5.67 -7.80
N ILE A 32 -12.88 -5.72 -8.04
CA ILE A 32 -12.06 -4.52 -8.24
C ILE A 32 -12.40 -3.87 -9.58
N LYS A 33 -12.58 -4.68 -10.64
CA LYS A 33 -12.96 -4.20 -11.97
C LYS A 33 -14.31 -3.52 -11.94
N ASP A 34 -15.33 -4.15 -11.34
CA ASP A 34 -16.65 -3.58 -11.19
C ASP A 34 -16.62 -2.23 -10.47
N TYR A 35 -15.83 -2.11 -9.42
CA TYR A 35 -15.69 -0.86 -8.69
C TYR A 35 -15.16 0.26 -9.57
N PHE A 36 -14.06 0.05 -10.31
CA PHE A 36 -13.45 1.11 -11.11
C PHE A 36 -14.17 1.37 -12.42
N VAL A 37 -14.72 0.35 -13.09
CA VAL A 37 -15.49 0.51 -14.33
C VAL A 37 -16.76 1.32 -14.08
N ASN A 38 -17.42 1.12 -12.94
CA ASN A 38 -18.64 1.84 -12.58
C ASN A 38 -18.36 3.14 -11.80
N TYR A 39 -17.08 3.43 -11.46
CA TYR A 39 -16.70 4.54 -10.58
C TYR A 39 -17.19 5.88 -11.11
N TYR A 40 -17.02 6.14 -12.42
CA TYR A 40 -17.41 7.39 -13.03
C TYR A 40 -18.92 7.64 -12.92
N MET A 41 -19.72 6.65 -13.27
CA MET A 41 -21.18 6.76 -13.21
C MET A 41 -21.71 6.85 -11.78
N ALA A 42 -21.10 6.08 -10.86
CA ALA A 42 -21.47 6.06 -9.45
C ALA A 42 -21.13 7.38 -8.71
N ASN A 43 -20.19 8.16 -9.23
CA ASN A 43 -19.74 9.43 -8.65
C ASN A 43 -20.16 10.65 -9.51
N SER A 44 -21.16 10.50 -10.39
CA SER A 44 -21.66 11.56 -11.24
C SER A 44 -23.15 11.81 -11.02
N ASP A 45 -23.57 13.07 -11.16
CA ASP A 45 -24.98 13.42 -11.27
C ASP A 45 -25.43 13.13 -12.69
N VAL A 46 -26.40 12.24 -12.86
CA VAL A 46 -26.84 11.77 -14.18
C VAL A 46 -28.35 11.82 -14.35
N THR A 47 -28.79 12.06 -15.59
CA THR A 47 -30.15 11.76 -16.03
C THR A 47 -30.11 10.53 -16.92
N VAL A 48 -30.96 9.55 -16.63
CA VAL A 48 -31.13 8.35 -17.45
C VAL A 48 -32.54 8.41 -18.05
N ASP A 49 -32.63 8.52 -19.36
CA ASP A 49 -33.90 8.38 -20.08
C ASP A 49 -34.11 6.91 -20.46
N LEU A 50 -35.00 6.24 -19.72
CA LEU A 50 -35.26 4.81 -19.93
C LEU A 50 -36.04 4.54 -21.23
N SER A 51 -36.64 5.56 -21.86
CA SER A 51 -37.35 5.39 -23.12
C SER A 51 -36.42 5.38 -24.32
N THR A 52 -35.34 6.14 -24.28
CA THR A 52 -34.34 6.27 -25.35
C THR A 52 -33.04 5.54 -25.03
N ASN A 53 -32.88 5.13 -23.78
CA ASN A 53 -31.63 4.55 -23.23
C ASN A 53 -30.45 5.53 -23.27
N GLU A 54 -30.72 6.83 -23.23
CA GLU A 54 -29.73 7.89 -23.21
C GLU A 54 -29.29 8.21 -21.76
N VAL A 55 -28.01 8.54 -21.60
CA VAL A 55 -27.45 8.97 -20.32
C VAL A 55 -26.76 10.32 -20.49
N VAL A 56 -27.18 11.29 -19.69
CA VAL A 56 -26.55 12.63 -19.65
C VAL A 56 -25.86 12.83 -18.30
N VAL A 57 -24.57 13.11 -18.33
CA VAL A 57 -23.79 13.43 -17.14
C VAL A 57 -23.78 14.94 -16.93
N HIS A 58 -24.23 15.40 -15.76
CA HIS A 58 -24.30 16.83 -15.40
C HIS A 58 -23.08 17.32 -14.64
N ARG A 59 -22.70 16.57 -13.60
CA ARG A 59 -21.53 16.83 -12.77
C ARG A 59 -20.80 15.53 -12.48
N ASN A 60 -19.52 15.64 -12.36
CA ASN A 60 -18.68 14.52 -12.01
C ASN A 60 -17.83 14.90 -10.78
N HIS A 61 -17.83 14.02 -9.81
CA HIS A 61 -17.08 14.14 -8.54
C HIS A 61 -15.95 13.09 -8.45
N CYS A 62 -15.49 12.62 -9.62
CA CYS A 62 -14.46 11.60 -9.70
C CYS A 62 -13.09 12.15 -9.33
N GLU A 63 -12.29 11.29 -8.76
CA GLU A 63 -10.87 11.55 -8.59
C GLU A 63 -10.17 11.60 -9.96
N PRO A 64 -9.07 12.38 -10.11
CA PRO A 64 -8.36 12.54 -11.38
C PRO A 64 -7.45 11.36 -11.69
N TRP A 65 -7.91 10.14 -11.45
CA TRP A 65 -7.10 8.94 -11.55
C TRP A 65 -7.16 8.30 -12.92
N LYS A 66 -6.01 7.85 -13.41
CA LYS A 66 -5.89 6.85 -14.46
C LYS A 66 -5.57 5.52 -13.81
N VAL A 67 -6.45 4.53 -13.99
CA VAL A 67 -6.34 3.23 -13.31
C VAL A 67 -6.25 2.12 -14.34
N THR A 68 -5.12 1.43 -14.36
CA THR A 68 -4.92 0.22 -15.15
C THR A 68 -5.14 -1.01 -14.29
N LEU A 69 -6.13 -1.83 -14.61
CA LEU A 69 -6.47 -3.06 -13.89
C LEU A 69 -5.84 -4.24 -14.63
N PHE A 70 -4.64 -4.64 -14.18
CA PHE A 70 -3.80 -5.60 -14.88
C PHE A 70 -3.89 -7.00 -14.25
N TYR A 71 -4.40 -7.97 -15.01
CA TYR A 71 -4.53 -9.35 -14.52
C TYR A 71 -3.18 -10.07 -14.55
N THR A 72 -2.71 -10.48 -13.40
CA THR A 72 -1.41 -11.15 -13.23
C THR A 72 -1.51 -12.65 -12.96
N GLY A 73 -2.72 -13.18 -12.88
CA GLY A 73 -2.97 -14.59 -12.56
C GLY A 73 -3.63 -14.76 -11.20
N ARG A 74 -4.56 -15.71 -11.09
CA ARG A 74 -5.39 -15.93 -9.90
C ARG A 74 -4.54 -16.22 -8.65
N ASN A 75 -3.55 -17.08 -8.78
CA ASN A 75 -2.73 -17.58 -7.67
C ASN A 75 -1.29 -17.06 -7.71
N CYS A 76 -0.99 -16.10 -8.59
CA CYS A 76 0.34 -15.52 -8.69
C CYS A 76 0.70 -14.79 -7.37
N LEU A 77 1.88 -15.05 -6.82
CA LEU A 77 2.40 -14.38 -5.64
C LEU A 77 3.04 -13.02 -5.98
N THR A 78 3.45 -12.27 -4.96
CA THR A 78 3.82 -10.85 -5.07
C THR A 78 4.97 -10.59 -6.05
N ALA A 79 6.05 -11.38 -6.06
CA ALA A 79 7.14 -11.21 -7.02
C ALA A 79 6.68 -11.41 -8.47
N GLY A 80 5.90 -12.45 -8.75
CA GLY A 80 5.39 -12.72 -10.10
C GLY A 80 4.45 -11.62 -10.59
N ARG A 81 3.65 -11.02 -9.69
CA ARG A 81 2.81 -9.87 -10.04
C ARG A 81 3.66 -8.68 -10.45
N ILE A 82 4.68 -8.34 -9.65
CA ILE A 82 5.60 -7.24 -9.92
C ILE A 82 6.34 -7.49 -11.24
N LYS A 83 6.84 -8.71 -11.48
CA LYS A 83 7.54 -9.04 -12.74
C LYS A 83 6.68 -8.81 -13.97
N LYS A 84 5.41 -9.24 -13.93
CA LYS A 84 4.45 -9.04 -15.03
C LYS A 84 4.14 -7.55 -15.27
N ALA A 85 4.20 -6.72 -14.24
CA ALA A 85 4.01 -5.27 -14.36
C ALA A 85 5.13 -4.58 -15.14
N GLN A 86 6.30 -5.18 -15.28
CA GLN A 86 7.42 -4.63 -16.06
C GLN A 86 7.02 -4.20 -17.47
N SER A 87 6.14 -4.96 -18.14
CA SER A 87 5.64 -4.64 -19.47
C SER A 87 4.83 -3.34 -19.55
N ILE A 88 4.28 -2.87 -18.43
CA ILE A 88 3.48 -1.64 -18.33
C ILE A 88 4.34 -0.49 -17.79
N ILE A 89 5.14 -0.77 -16.76
CA ILE A 89 6.00 0.21 -16.08
C ILE A 89 7.16 0.63 -16.98
N GLY A 90 7.70 -0.30 -17.76
CA GLY A 90 8.86 -0.04 -18.62
C GLY A 90 10.14 0.15 -17.80
N ASN A 91 10.92 1.18 -18.16
CA ASN A 91 12.23 1.48 -17.58
C ASN A 91 12.23 2.76 -16.73
N GLU A 92 11.08 3.14 -16.19
CA GLU A 92 10.96 4.31 -15.34
C GLU A 92 10.94 3.94 -13.85
N PRO A 93 11.46 4.77 -12.95
CA PRO A 93 11.28 4.61 -11.52
C PRO A 93 9.79 4.64 -11.15
N PHE A 94 9.40 3.82 -10.20
CA PHE A 94 8.00 3.71 -9.79
C PHE A 94 7.85 3.52 -8.29
N MET A 95 6.65 3.84 -7.80
CA MET A 95 6.24 3.49 -6.45
C MET A 95 5.50 2.16 -6.45
N LEU A 96 5.74 1.36 -5.43
CA LEU A 96 5.06 0.10 -5.19
C LEU A 96 4.47 0.11 -3.80
N THR A 97 3.19 -0.27 -3.68
CA THR A 97 2.55 -0.42 -2.36
C THR A 97 1.71 -1.69 -2.29
N TYR A 98 1.53 -2.19 -1.07
CA TYR A 98 0.53 -3.24 -0.81
C TYR A 98 -0.87 -2.62 -0.80
N GLY A 99 -1.90 -3.46 -0.96
CA GLY A 99 -3.28 -3.02 -1.07
C GLY A 99 -4.07 -3.02 0.24
N ASP A 100 -3.41 -3.14 1.39
CA ASP A 100 -4.03 -3.39 2.70
C ASP A 100 -3.56 -2.48 3.84
N GLY A 101 -2.55 -1.63 3.61
CA GLY A 101 -2.00 -0.72 4.62
C GLY A 101 -2.25 0.75 4.31
N VAL A 102 -2.66 1.52 5.32
CA VAL A 102 -2.81 2.98 5.24
C VAL A 102 -1.91 3.67 6.27
N GLY A 103 -1.40 4.85 5.91
CA GLY A 103 -0.53 5.65 6.80
C GLY A 103 -0.49 7.12 6.38
N ASP A 104 0.00 7.97 7.26
CA ASP A 104 0.31 9.38 6.97
C ASP A 104 1.75 9.56 6.46
N ILE A 105 2.17 8.63 5.56
CA ILE A 105 3.53 8.59 5.03
C ILE A 105 3.76 9.80 4.12
N ASP A 106 4.82 10.56 4.39
CA ASP A 106 5.26 11.63 3.49
C ASP A 106 5.95 11.01 2.26
N ILE A 107 5.19 10.88 1.19
CA ILE A 107 5.64 10.31 -0.09
C ILE A 107 6.77 11.16 -0.70
N ASN A 108 6.72 12.48 -0.58
CA ASN A 108 7.80 13.34 -1.08
C ASN A 108 9.11 13.13 -0.31
N ALA A 109 9.04 12.97 1.01
CA ALA A 109 10.20 12.66 1.83
C ALA A 109 10.75 11.26 1.54
N LEU A 110 9.89 10.26 1.31
CA LEU A 110 10.26 8.91 0.89
C LEU A 110 11.01 8.94 -0.45
N ILE A 111 10.48 9.63 -1.46
CA ILE A 111 11.12 9.77 -2.78
C ILE A 111 12.46 10.52 -2.67
N LYS A 112 12.52 11.59 -1.89
CA LYS A 112 13.76 12.33 -1.65
C LYS A 112 14.82 11.46 -0.96
N ASN A 113 14.42 10.68 0.04
CA ASN A 113 15.29 9.73 0.73
C ASN A 113 15.83 8.67 -0.25
N HIS A 114 14.97 8.13 -1.11
CA HIS A 114 15.36 7.17 -2.14
C HIS A 114 16.41 7.75 -3.09
N LYS A 115 16.14 8.90 -3.70
CA LYS A 115 17.07 9.59 -4.62
C LYS A 115 18.43 9.87 -3.96
N ASN A 116 18.44 10.29 -2.71
CA ASN A 116 19.67 10.56 -1.97
C ASN A 116 20.47 9.30 -1.61
N SER A 117 19.82 8.16 -1.53
CA SER A 117 20.47 6.90 -1.15
C SER A 117 21.31 6.29 -2.27
N GLY A 118 20.97 6.58 -3.55
CA GLY A 118 21.55 5.92 -4.71
C GLY A 118 21.31 4.42 -4.77
N LYS A 119 20.28 3.91 -4.06
CA LYS A 119 19.91 2.50 -4.04
C LYS A 119 18.77 2.23 -5.02
N ILE A 120 18.63 0.99 -5.46
CA ILE A 120 17.59 0.63 -6.45
C ILE A 120 16.22 0.40 -5.82
N CYS A 121 16.14 0.23 -4.50
CA CYS A 121 14.90 0.07 -3.78
C CYS A 121 14.98 0.75 -2.42
N THR A 122 13.96 1.51 -2.06
CA THR A 122 13.78 2.06 -0.71
C THR A 122 12.41 1.62 -0.19
N LEU A 123 12.39 0.97 0.96
CA LEU A 123 11.15 0.62 1.66
C LEU A 123 10.87 1.58 2.80
N THR A 124 9.60 1.79 3.11
CA THR A 124 9.20 2.46 4.33
C THR A 124 9.26 1.48 5.50
N ALA A 125 10.08 1.83 6.48
CA ALA A 125 10.22 1.09 7.72
C ALA A 125 9.37 1.74 8.82
N TYR A 126 8.56 0.94 9.50
CA TYR A 126 7.70 1.37 10.59
C TYR A 126 8.04 0.61 11.87
N GLN A 127 7.96 1.28 13.00
CA GLN A 127 8.16 0.68 14.31
C GLN A 127 6.80 0.47 14.98
N PRO A 128 6.27 -0.77 14.99
CA PRO A 128 4.96 -1.04 15.56
C PRO A 128 4.95 -0.84 17.07
N GLU A 129 3.80 -0.44 17.59
CA GLU A 129 3.54 -0.54 19.03
C GLU A 129 3.47 -2.03 19.42
N GLY A 130 3.99 -2.37 20.60
CA GLY A 130 3.88 -3.70 21.16
C GLY A 130 2.41 -4.12 21.27
N ARG A 131 2.12 -5.38 20.93
CA ARG A 131 0.75 -5.93 21.06
C ARG A 131 0.41 -6.25 22.52
N TRP A 132 1.42 -6.40 23.37
CA TRP A 132 1.33 -6.91 24.73
C TRP A 132 2.09 -6.01 25.70
N GLY A 133 1.72 -6.08 26.99
CA GLY A 133 2.54 -5.55 28.04
C GLY A 133 3.85 -6.32 28.16
N ALA A 134 4.97 -5.63 28.25
CA ALA A 134 6.26 -6.22 28.51
C ALA A 134 6.57 -6.22 30.02
N LEU A 135 7.08 -7.33 30.52
CA LEU A 135 7.50 -7.51 31.91
C LEU A 135 9.02 -7.64 31.99
N GLY A 136 9.65 -6.89 32.88
CA GLY A 136 10.96 -7.24 33.39
C GLY A 136 10.79 -8.22 34.54
N ILE A 137 11.35 -9.43 34.42
CA ILE A 137 11.20 -10.49 35.44
C ILE A 137 12.60 -10.93 35.86
N GLU A 138 12.89 -10.91 37.16
CA GLU A 138 14.12 -11.43 37.74
C GLU A 138 14.03 -12.96 37.90
N GLU A 139 15.19 -13.61 38.18
CA GLU A 139 15.25 -15.07 38.30
C GLU A 139 14.34 -15.62 39.43
N ASP A 140 14.08 -14.84 40.46
CA ASP A 140 13.21 -15.20 41.58
C ASP A 140 11.69 -15.00 41.28
N GLY A 141 11.35 -14.54 40.04
CA GLY A 141 9.99 -14.27 39.64
C GLY A 141 9.49 -12.87 39.98
N THR A 142 10.31 -12.01 40.57
CA THR A 142 9.94 -10.62 40.88
C THR A 142 9.77 -9.83 39.60
N VAL A 143 8.64 -9.13 39.45
CA VAL A 143 8.39 -8.19 38.34
C VAL A 143 8.99 -6.84 38.70
N THR A 144 10.03 -6.44 38.02
CA THR A 144 10.78 -5.19 38.24
C THR A 144 10.30 -4.06 37.33
N ASN A 145 9.68 -4.36 36.21
CA ASN A 145 9.14 -3.39 35.29
C ASN A 145 7.91 -3.94 34.56
N PHE A 146 6.92 -3.06 34.37
CA PHE A 146 5.78 -3.30 33.52
C PHE A 146 5.61 -2.13 32.57
N SER A 147 5.58 -2.39 31.28
CA SER A 147 5.31 -1.39 30.25
C SER A 147 4.20 -1.88 29.35
N GLU A 148 3.07 -1.17 29.34
CA GLU A 148 1.97 -1.48 28.44
C GLU A 148 2.32 -1.07 27.02
N LYS A 149 2.27 -2.04 26.09
CA LYS A 149 2.51 -1.83 24.66
C LYS A 149 3.77 -1.00 24.35
N PRO A 150 4.94 -1.33 24.91
CA PRO A 150 6.15 -0.58 24.63
C PRO A 150 6.43 -0.66 23.11
N LYS A 151 6.92 0.44 22.52
CA LYS A 151 7.55 0.34 21.20
C LYS A 151 8.74 -0.60 21.35
N GLU A 152 8.75 -1.69 20.61
CA GLU A 152 9.90 -2.60 20.58
C GLU A 152 11.07 -1.84 19.97
N SER A 153 11.99 -1.37 20.82
CA SER A 153 13.01 -0.36 20.49
C SER A 153 13.94 -0.72 19.33
N ASN A 154 13.92 -1.97 18.87
CA ASN A 154 14.78 -2.46 17.78
C ASN A 154 14.05 -3.18 16.65
N LEU A 155 12.71 -3.32 16.73
CA LEU A 155 11.95 -3.98 15.67
C LEU A 155 11.41 -2.95 14.67
N TRP A 156 11.92 -3.02 13.45
CA TRP A 156 11.38 -2.29 12.29
C TRP A 156 10.74 -3.28 11.34
N ILE A 157 9.53 -2.98 10.90
CA ILE A 157 8.80 -3.79 9.93
C ILE A 157 8.65 -3.05 8.60
N ASN A 158 8.43 -3.80 7.54
CA ASN A 158 8.08 -3.27 6.23
C ASN A 158 6.64 -2.76 6.25
N ALA A 159 6.46 -1.45 6.04
CA ALA A 159 5.14 -0.81 5.97
C ALA A 159 4.48 -0.93 4.59
N GLY A 160 5.12 -1.61 3.63
CA GLY A 160 4.51 -1.88 2.33
C GLY A 160 4.52 -0.72 1.34
N TYR A 161 5.22 0.37 1.60
CA TYR A 161 5.41 1.48 0.66
C TYR A 161 6.86 1.53 0.21
N PHE A 162 7.07 1.51 -1.12
CA PHE A 162 8.40 1.44 -1.72
C PHE A 162 8.56 2.49 -2.81
N VAL A 163 9.81 2.89 -3.05
CA VAL A 163 10.25 3.53 -4.30
C VAL A 163 11.28 2.61 -4.92
N CYS A 164 11.10 2.29 -6.19
CA CYS A 164 11.88 1.31 -6.92
C CYS A 164 12.43 1.88 -8.22
N GLU A 165 13.70 1.58 -8.51
CA GLU A 165 14.27 1.71 -9.83
C GLU A 165 13.96 0.47 -10.67
N PRO A 166 13.92 0.57 -12.01
CA PRO A 166 13.59 -0.59 -12.86
C PRO A 166 14.56 -1.77 -12.72
N GLU A 167 15.77 -1.56 -12.20
CA GLU A 167 16.75 -2.61 -11.95
C GLU A 167 16.28 -3.65 -10.92
N ILE A 168 15.21 -3.40 -10.17
CA ILE A 168 14.63 -4.44 -9.30
C ILE A 168 14.12 -5.66 -10.09
N PHE A 169 13.74 -5.46 -11.36
CA PHE A 169 13.25 -6.55 -12.21
C PHE A 169 14.33 -7.59 -12.52
N ASP A 170 15.63 -7.23 -12.43
CA ASP A 170 16.76 -8.17 -12.58
C ASP A 170 16.85 -9.14 -11.38
N TYR A 171 16.27 -8.78 -10.25
CA TYR A 171 16.20 -9.60 -9.04
C TYR A 171 15.00 -10.54 -8.99
N ILE A 172 14.09 -10.42 -9.95
CA ILE A 172 12.87 -11.23 -10.01
C ILE A 172 12.98 -12.19 -11.20
N PRO A 173 13.06 -13.52 -10.95
CA PRO A 173 13.09 -14.51 -12.03
C PRO A 173 11.85 -14.46 -12.92
N ASP A 174 11.97 -14.89 -14.17
CA ASP A 174 10.84 -14.91 -15.11
C ASP A 174 9.75 -15.89 -14.69
N ASP A 175 10.12 -17.00 -14.03
CA ASP A 175 9.23 -18.03 -13.47
C ASP A 175 8.80 -17.76 -12.02
N SER A 176 8.63 -16.50 -11.66
CA SER A 176 8.41 -16.04 -10.29
C SER A 176 6.96 -16.12 -9.80
N GLU A 177 6.06 -16.81 -10.47
CA GLU A 177 4.64 -16.87 -10.09
C GLU A 177 4.38 -17.40 -8.68
N ASN A 178 5.26 -18.28 -8.18
CA ASN A 178 5.19 -18.87 -6.85
C ASN A 178 6.20 -18.26 -5.85
N ILE A 179 6.73 -17.08 -6.16
CA ILE A 179 7.72 -16.39 -5.32
C ILE A 179 7.08 -15.15 -4.70
N MET A 180 7.32 -14.96 -3.42
CA MET A 180 6.97 -13.72 -2.71
C MET A 180 8.08 -12.69 -2.89
N TRP A 181 7.70 -11.44 -3.13
CA TRP A 181 8.63 -10.30 -3.23
C TRP A 181 9.55 -10.16 -2.01
N GLU A 182 8.99 -10.40 -0.83
CA GLU A 182 9.64 -10.27 0.48
C GLU A 182 10.68 -11.38 0.75
N HIS A 183 10.68 -12.45 -0.05
CA HIS A 183 11.61 -13.56 0.08
C HIS A 183 12.88 -13.30 -0.73
N GLU A 184 13.17 -14.17 -1.72
CA GLU A 184 14.43 -14.11 -2.47
C GLU A 184 14.70 -12.74 -3.13
N PRO A 185 13.74 -12.08 -3.83
CA PRO A 185 14.05 -10.84 -4.52
C PRO A 185 14.52 -9.74 -3.55
N LEU A 186 13.73 -9.42 -2.54
CA LEU A 186 14.03 -8.33 -1.60
C LEU A 186 15.26 -8.65 -0.72
N LYS A 187 15.42 -9.93 -0.31
CA LYS A 187 16.60 -10.40 0.42
C LYS A 187 17.87 -10.25 -0.39
N ASN A 188 17.84 -10.58 -1.70
CA ASN A 188 18.99 -10.45 -2.56
C ASN A 188 19.36 -8.98 -2.81
N ILE A 189 18.38 -8.11 -3.02
CA ILE A 189 18.60 -6.65 -3.10
C ILE A 189 19.28 -6.14 -1.80
N ALA A 190 18.79 -6.60 -0.64
CA ALA A 190 19.37 -6.24 0.66
C ALA A 190 20.79 -6.77 0.82
N ARG A 191 21.03 -8.05 0.51
CA ARG A 191 22.36 -8.68 0.57
C ARG A 191 23.40 -7.96 -0.30
N ASP A 192 22.98 -7.52 -1.48
CA ASP A 192 23.84 -6.82 -2.43
C ASP A 192 23.99 -5.33 -2.07
N GLY A 193 23.50 -4.90 -0.90
CA GLY A 193 23.62 -3.54 -0.38
C GLY A 193 22.84 -2.49 -1.20
N LYS A 194 21.83 -2.90 -1.97
CA LYS A 194 21.04 -2.05 -2.85
C LYS A 194 19.67 -1.68 -2.30
N LEU A 195 19.33 -2.14 -1.09
CA LEU A 195 18.10 -1.78 -0.37
C LEU A 195 18.38 -0.64 0.62
N ASN A 196 17.51 0.33 0.65
CA ASN A 196 17.51 1.44 1.60
C ASN A 196 16.20 1.43 2.42
N SER A 197 16.19 2.14 3.55
CA SER A 197 14.99 2.32 4.37
C SER A 197 14.69 3.79 4.62
N TYR A 198 13.41 4.13 4.55
CA TYR A 198 12.85 5.39 5.03
C TYR A 198 12.09 5.11 6.34
N LYS A 199 12.58 5.67 7.45
CA LYS A 199 11.96 5.47 8.77
C LYS A 199 10.75 6.37 8.94
N HIS A 200 9.57 5.77 9.02
CA HIS A 200 8.31 6.46 9.28
C HIS A 200 7.96 6.41 10.77
N SER A 201 7.71 7.56 11.36
CA SER A 201 7.39 7.71 12.79
C SER A 201 5.94 8.10 13.06
N GLY A 202 5.15 8.36 12.01
CA GLY A 202 3.74 8.71 12.09
C GLY A 202 2.83 7.50 12.26
N PHE A 203 1.62 7.59 11.73
CA PHE A 203 0.63 6.51 11.77
C PHE A 203 0.83 5.54 10.60
N TRP A 204 0.73 4.26 10.89
CA TRP A 204 0.58 3.21 9.88
C TRP A 204 -0.22 2.05 10.46
N HIS A 205 -1.12 1.47 9.66
CA HIS A 205 -1.93 0.33 10.07
C HIS A 205 -2.32 -0.54 8.86
N ALA A 206 -2.08 -1.85 8.96
CA ALA A 206 -2.57 -2.83 7.99
C ALA A 206 -3.98 -3.31 8.37
N MET A 207 -4.79 -3.64 7.37
CA MET A 207 -6.16 -4.15 7.54
C MET A 207 -6.20 -5.65 7.25
N ASP A 208 -5.63 -6.46 8.15
CA ASP A 208 -5.56 -7.93 8.00
C ASP A 208 -6.76 -8.65 8.62
N MET A 209 -7.31 -8.10 9.69
CA MET A 209 -8.38 -8.69 10.46
C MET A 209 -9.64 -7.83 10.47
N LEU A 210 -10.77 -8.44 10.82
CA LEU A 210 -12.04 -7.72 10.98
C LEU A 210 -11.93 -6.57 12.00
N LYS A 211 -11.15 -6.77 13.06
CA LYS A 211 -10.90 -5.75 14.07
C LYS A 211 -10.20 -4.53 13.49
N ASP A 212 -9.19 -4.73 12.63
CA ASP A 212 -8.48 -3.63 11.99
C ASP A 212 -9.43 -2.77 11.15
N LYS A 213 -10.31 -3.44 10.39
CA LYS A 213 -11.37 -2.76 9.63
C LYS A 213 -12.30 -1.96 10.53
N GLN A 214 -12.69 -2.49 11.69
CA GLN A 214 -13.55 -1.79 12.64
C GLN A 214 -12.84 -0.56 13.24
N ASP A 215 -11.59 -0.71 13.65
CA ASP A 215 -10.78 0.35 14.24
C ASP A 215 -10.53 1.49 13.21
N LEU A 216 -10.15 1.16 11.99
CA LEU A 216 -9.98 2.13 10.92
C LEU A 216 -11.30 2.85 10.57
N ASN A 217 -12.42 2.13 10.51
CA ASN A 217 -13.74 2.75 10.28
C ASN A 217 -14.14 3.69 11.42
N LYS A 218 -13.86 3.32 12.66
CA LYS A 218 -14.11 4.18 13.82
C LYS A 218 -13.30 5.47 13.74
N MET A 219 -11.99 5.38 13.46
CA MET A 219 -11.14 6.57 13.27
C MET A 219 -11.69 7.49 12.17
N TRP A 220 -12.15 6.91 11.06
CA TRP A 220 -12.75 7.68 9.97
C TRP A 220 -14.04 8.38 10.38
N GLN A 221 -14.96 7.67 11.04
CA GLN A 221 -16.24 8.21 11.48
C GLN A 221 -16.08 9.33 12.53
N GLU A 222 -15.06 9.21 13.38
CA GLU A 222 -14.73 10.21 14.40
C GLU A 222 -13.92 11.39 13.85
N ASN A 223 -13.62 11.43 12.54
CA ASN A 223 -12.72 12.40 11.90
C ASN A 223 -11.31 12.44 12.54
N LYS A 224 -10.84 11.30 13.00
CA LYS A 224 -9.52 11.10 13.62
C LYS A 224 -8.61 10.19 12.79
N ALA A 225 -8.91 9.97 11.52
CA ALA A 225 -8.11 9.15 10.62
C ALA A 225 -6.80 9.85 10.23
N PRO A 226 -5.63 9.46 10.76
CA PRO A 226 -4.38 10.20 10.52
C PRO A 226 -3.94 10.15 9.06
N TRP A 227 -4.29 9.08 8.34
CA TRP A 227 -3.99 8.94 6.90
C TRP A 227 -4.85 9.82 5.99
N LYS A 228 -5.88 10.49 6.52
CA LYS A 228 -6.71 11.43 5.74
C LYS A 228 -6.03 12.79 5.66
N ILE A 229 -5.03 12.86 4.82
CA ILE A 229 -4.15 14.05 4.64
C ILE A 229 -4.62 14.99 3.52
N TRP A 230 -5.71 14.68 2.81
CA TRP A 230 -6.33 15.44 1.72
C TRP A 230 -7.57 16.20 2.16
#